data_577b06ff7701090f1e395956c7e4542c
#
_entry.id   577b06ff7701090f1e395956c7e4542c
#
_cell.length_a   1.000
_cell.length_b   1.000
_cell.length_c   1.000
_cell.angle_alpha   90.00
_cell.angle_beta   90.00
_cell.angle_gamma   90.00
#
_symmetry.space_group_name_H-M   'P 1'
#
loop_
_entity.id
_entity.type
_entity.pdbx_description
1 polymer ?
#
loop_
_entity_poly.entity_id
_entity_poly.type
_entity_poly.pdbx_seq_one_letter_code
_entity_poly.pdbx_strand_id
1 'polypeptide(L)'
;GRGENFDNYSKYFSMNTDIEALNYLQLANELIREVKKNAITIAEDMSAMPGMCLPIKDGGIGFDYRLSMGMPDFWEKALEKRDEDWDMGKMWYELSTSRPSEARISYVESHDQALVGSKTTIFRLADSSMYWDMEKTTHNIIIDRAIALHKMIRWITISMGAESYLNFMGNEFGHPEWIDFPREGNNYSFHYARRLWSLADNDLLKYDWLLKWDEKMIDQIKKNKQLGNDIFRLWLDNDRKVIAYRNGDIVYIFNFHPQNSYDSFQVPIHDKGKFKVILDTDDEKFGGLGRISKDFIYESKNLENTDYDGIEIYIPSRTALALKKVK
;
A
#
# COMPACT_ATOMS: atom_id res chain seq x y z
N GLY A 1 -10.54 -21.65 14.69
CA GLY A 1 -10.60 -22.16 16.07
C GLY A 1 -12.02 -22.48 16.50
N ARG A 2 -12.17 -23.31 17.52
CA ARG A 2 -13.49 -23.73 18.03
C ARG A 2 -14.04 -22.73 19.05
N GLY A 3 -14.22 -21.47 18.65
CA GLY A 3 -14.75 -20.40 19.50
C GLY A 3 -13.80 -19.83 20.55
N GLU A 4 -12.50 -20.15 20.47
CA GLU A 4 -11.46 -19.62 21.34
C GLU A 4 -10.99 -18.24 20.84
N ASN A 5 -10.73 -17.34 21.76
CA ASN A 5 -9.98 -16.13 21.46
C ASN A 5 -8.48 -16.41 21.55
N PHE A 6 -7.77 -16.39 20.45
CA PHE A 6 -6.34 -16.69 20.37
C PHE A 6 -5.49 -15.45 20.73
N ASP A 7 -5.62 -14.95 21.94
CA ASP A 7 -4.94 -13.75 22.46
C ASP A 7 -3.51 -14.01 22.98
N ASN A 8 -3.10 -15.27 23.06
CA ASN A 8 -1.72 -15.65 23.37
C ASN A 8 -1.28 -16.91 22.62
N TYR A 9 0.05 -17.06 22.50
CA TYR A 9 0.66 -18.09 21.67
C TYR A 9 0.29 -19.55 22.11
N SER A 10 0.15 -19.78 23.41
CA SER A 10 -0.15 -21.14 23.91
C SER A 10 -1.53 -21.65 23.47
N LYS A 11 -2.46 -20.77 23.17
CA LYS A 11 -3.81 -21.13 22.75
C LYS A 11 -3.87 -21.77 21.35
N TYR A 12 -2.88 -21.50 20.48
CA TYR A 12 -2.76 -22.18 19.19
C TYR A 12 -2.43 -23.67 19.29
N PHE A 13 -2.00 -24.11 20.46
CA PHE A 13 -1.70 -25.51 20.76
C PHE A 13 -2.72 -26.13 21.71
N SER A 14 -3.84 -25.46 21.95
CA SER A 14 -4.92 -25.94 22.82
C SER A 14 -5.87 -26.90 22.08
N MET A 15 -6.75 -27.55 22.86
CA MET A 15 -7.83 -28.39 22.34
C MET A 15 -8.84 -27.64 21.45
N ASN A 16 -8.80 -26.31 21.47
CA ASN A 16 -9.67 -25.46 20.66
C ASN A 16 -9.11 -25.18 19.26
N THR A 17 -7.87 -25.59 18.99
CA THR A 17 -7.30 -25.59 17.65
C THR A 17 -7.92 -26.74 16.83
N ASP A 18 -8.41 -26.42 15.64
CA ASP A 18 -8.98 -27.41 14.73
C ASP A 18 -7.87 -28.15 13.97
N ILE A 19 -7.37 -29.23 14.59
CA ILE A 19 -6.26 -30.02 14.03
C ILE A 19 -6.64 -30.67 12.70
N GLU A 20 -7.91 -31.06 12.52
CA GLU A 20 -8.38 -31.69 11.29
C GLU A 20 -8.34 -30.68 10.13
N ALA A 21 -8.76 -29.43 10.39
CA ALA A 21 -8.65 -28.35 9.41
C ALA A 21 -7.19 -28.04 9.06
N LEU A 22 -6.28 -28.00 10.05
CA LEU A 22 -4.85 -27.81 9.79
C LEU A 22 -4.25 -28.93 8.95
N ASN A 23 -4.54 -30.19 9.28
CA ASN A 23 -4.09 -31.34 8.50
C ASN A 23 -4.62 -31.30 7.06
N TYR A 24 -5.89 -30.93 6.88
CA TYR A 24 -6.47 -30.74 5.55
C TYR A 24 -5.71 -29.69 4.73
N LEU A 25 -5.42 -28.52 5.34
CA LEU A 25 -4.68 -27.45 4.66
C LEU A 25 -3.25 -27.86 4.29
N GLN A 26 -2.56 -28.60 5.18
CA GLN A 26 -1.23 -29.14 4.91
C GLN A 26 -1.26 -30.10 3.71
N LEU A 27 -2.17 -31.09 3.74
CA LEU A 27 -2.34 -32.04 2.65
C LEU A 27 -2.71 -31.36 1.33
N ALA A 28 -3.60 -30.35 1.38
CA ALA A 28 -3.99 -29.59 0.20
C ALA A 28 -2.80 -28.84 -0.40
N ASN A 29 -2.00 -28.16 0.42
CA ASN A 29 -0.81 -27.43 -0.04
C ASN A 29 0.26 -28.37 -0.65
N GLU A 30 0.45 -29.54 -0.04
CA GLU A 30 1.39 -30.55 -0.56
C GLU A 30 0.91 -31.11 -1.90
N LEU A 31 -0.36 -31.53 -1.98
CA LEU A 31 -0.95 -32.04 -3.21
C LEU A 31 -0.92 -31.02 -4.36
N ILE A 32 -1.24 -29.76 -4.07
CA ILE A 32 -1.19 -28.69 -5.07
C ILE A 32 0.24 -28.58 -5.66
N ARG A 33 1.27 -28.63 -4.84
CA ARG A 33 2.67 -28.57 -5.30
C ARG A 33 3.09 -29.79 -6.11
N GLU A 34 2.59 -30.98 -5.77
CA GLU A 34 2.81 -32.18 -6.56
C GLU A 34 2.16 -32.11 -7.94
N VAL A 35 0.91 -31.67 -7.99
CA VAL A 35 0.13 -31.55 -9.24
C VAL A 35 0.64 -30.40 -10.10
N LYS A 36 0.98 -29.27 -9.50
CA LYS A 36 1.42 -28.05 -10.21
C LYS A 36 2.49 -27.30 -9.44
N LYS A 37 3.75 -27.56 -9.77
CA LYS A 37 4.93 -27.00 -9.08
C LYS A 37 4.96 -25.46 -8.98
N ASN A 38 4.33 -24.76 -9.93
CA ASN A 38 4.32 -23.29 -9.98
C ASN A 38 3.00 -22.69 -9.45
N ALA A 39 2.15 -23.48 -8.80
CA ALA A 39 0.98 -22.95 -8.12
C ALA A 39 1.40 -22.14 -6.89
N ILE A 40 0.65 -21.09 -6.61
CA ILE A 40 0.82 -20.24 -5.44
C ILE A 40 -0.40 -20.42 -4.55
N THR A 41 -0.16 -20.67 -3.25
CA THR A 41 -1.21 -20.74 -2.24
C THR A 41 -1.09 -19.58 -1.27
N ILE A 42 -2.23 -18.94 -0.97
CA ILE A 42 -2.29 -17.72 -0.17
C ILE A 42 -3.23 -17.95 1.00
N ALA A 43 -2.74 -17.74 2.22
CA ALA A 43 -3.56 -17.82 3.42
C ALA A 43 -4.28 -16.49 3.67
N GLU A 44 -5.61 -16.55 3.82
CA GLU A 44 -6.44 -15.49 4.36
C GLU A 44 -6.84 -15.92 5.78
N ASP A 45 -6.20 -15.33 6.78
CA ASP A 45 -6.39 -15.76 8.17
C ASP A 45 -6.24 -14.58 9.16
N MET A 46 -7.30 -14.34 9.94
CA MET A 46 -7.36 -13.31 10.98
C MET A 46 -6.87 -13.79 12.34
N SER A 47 -6.75 -15.12 12.54
CA SER A 47 -6.47 -15.68 13.86
C SER A 47 -5.04 -15.43 14.35
N ALA A 48 -4.18 -14.89 13.50
CA ALA A 48 -2.74 -14.74 13.75
C ALA A 48 -2.02 -16.08 14.00
N MET A 49 -2.55 -17.21 13.51
CA MET A 49 -1.93 -18.55 13.63
C MET A 49 -0.49 -18.50 13.13
N PRO A 50 0.47 -18.93 13.97
CA PRO A 50 1.88 -18.97 13.56
C PRO A 50 2.15 -20.09 12.56
N GLY A 51 3.22 -19.94 11.76
CA GLY A 51 3.69 -20.99 10.88
C GLY A 51 2.84 -21.21 9.61
N MET A 52 1.97 -20.28 9.24
CA MET A 52 1.16 -20.42 8.03
C MET A 52 2.01 -20.61 6.78
N CYS A 53 3.11 -19.88 6.67
CA CYS A 53 4.02 -19.95 5.51
C CYS A 53 5.29 -20.82 5.78
N LEU A 54 5.42 -21.44 6.93
CA LEU A 54 6.50 -22.38 7.17
C LEU A 54 6.27 -23.67 6.35
N PRO A 55 7.34 -24.29 5.82
CA PRO A 55 7.24 -25.60 5.18
C PRO A 55 6.63 -26.65 6.13
N ILE A 56 5.86 -27.58 5.58
CA ILE A 56 5.21 -28.65 6.36
C ILE A 56 6.24 -29.50 7.11
N LYS A 57 7.39 -29.81 6.48
CA LYS A 57 8.50 -30.53 7.10
C LYS A 57 9.08 -29.82 8.34
N ASP A 58 8.92 -28.53 8.44
CA ASP A 58 9.38 -27.69 9.55
C ASP A 58 8.25 -27.39 10.56
N GLY A 59 7.12 -28.11 10.44
CA GLY A 59 5.96 -27.99 11.33
C GLY A 59 4.96 -26.90 10.93
N GLY A 60 5.12 -26.30 9.75
CA GLY A 60 4.23 -25.28 9.24
C GLY A 60 3.01 -25.82 8.48
N ILE A 61 2.18 -24.91 7.95
CA ILE A 61 0.97 -25.24 7.18
C ILE A 61 1.27 -25.26 5.66
N GLY A 62 2.33 -24.61 5.26
CA GLY A 62 2.87 -24.72 3.90
C GLY A 62 2.26 -23.78 2.87
N PHE A 63 1.61 -22.71 3.25
CA PHE A 63 1.23 -21.65 2.30
C PHE A 63 2.47 -20.92 1.77
N ASP A 64 2.37 -20.38 0.56
CA ASP A 64 3.44 -19.55 0.00
C ASP A 64 3.40 -18.15 0.56
N TYR A 65 2.20 -17.58 0.75
CA TYR A 65 1.99 -16.22 1.24
C TYR A 65 0.83 -16.16 2.23
N ARG A 66 0.82 -15.06 3.00
CA ARG A 66 -0.30 -14.68 3.87
C ARG A 66 -0.72 -13.24 3.60
N LEU A 67 -2.03 -12.97 3.58
CA LEU A 67 -2.56 -11.62 3.49
C LEU A 67 -2.24 -10.82 4.76
N SER A 68 -1.74 -9.59 4.60
CA SER A 68 -1.48 -8.66 5.71
C SER A 68 -2.76 -7.93 6.11
N MET A 69 -3.71 -8.66 6.70
CA MET A 69 -5.07 -8.18 6.98
C MET A 69 -5.12 -6.97 7.94
N GLY A 70 -4.08 -6.72 8.72
CA GLY A 70 -3.98 -5.51 9.55
C GLY A 70 -3.74 -4.21 8.77
N MET A 71 -3.22 -4.28 7.52
CA MET A 71 -2.94 -3.08 6.73
C MET A 71 -4.18 -2.34 6.28
N PRO A 72 -5.21 -2.97 5.67
CA PRO A 72 -6.45 -2.29 5.35
C PRO A 72 -7.16 -1.74 6.59
N ASP A 73 -7.17 -2.48 7.71
CA ASP A 73 -7.72 -1.99 8.98
C ASP A 73 -7.01 -0.73 9.48
N PHE A 74 -5.68 -0.69 9.32
CA PHE A 74 -4.91 0.51 9.63
C PHE A 74 -5.34 1.69 8.75
N TRP A 75 -5.45 1.47 7.42
CA TRP A 75 -5.86 2.53 6.50
C TRP A 75 -7.28 3.01 6.76
N GLU A 76 -8.23 2.12 7.05
CA GLU A 76 -9.59 2.51 7.43
C GLU A 76 -9.59 3.46 8.63
N LYS A 77 -8.88 3.08 9.71
CA LYS A 77 -8.77 3.89 10.92
C LYS A 77 -8.00 5.20 10.71
N ALA A 78 -7.03 5.21 9.81
CA ALA A 78 -6.31 6.44 9.47
C ALA A 78 -7.20 7.41 8.70
N LEU A 79 -8.00 6.89 7.75
CA LEU A 79 -8.90 7.69 6.92
C LEU A 79 -10.13 8.24 7.67
N GLU A 80 -10.43 7.74 8.86
CA GLU A 80 -11.43 8.34 9.77
C GLU A 80 -10.92 9.63 10.43
N LYS A 81 -9.61 9.84 10.42
CA LYS A 81 -8.95 11.01 11.01
C LYS A 81 -8.64 12.05 9.95
N ARG A 82 -8.42 13.28 10.40
CA ARG A 82 -7.85 14.32 9.53
C ARG A 82 -6.39 13.98 9.22
N ASP A 83 -5.87 14.43 8.09
CA ASP A 83 -4.50 14.17 7.65
C ASP A 83 -3.46 14.63 8.68
N GLU A 84 -3.74 15.76 9.36
CA GLU A 84 -2.89 16.32 10.41
C GLU A 84 -2.74 15.40 11.63
N ASP A 85 -3.73 14.55 11.87
CA ASP A 85 -3.78 13.65 13.02
C ASP A 85 -3.16 12.28 12.73
N TRP A 86 -2.65 12.05 11.51
CA TRP A 86 -1.97 10.80 11.17
C TRP A 86 -0.65 10.65 11.91
N ASP A 87 -0.42 9.47 12.47
CA ASP A 87 0.81 9.13 13.19
C ASP A 87 1.77 8.38 12.26
N MET A 88 2.88 9.03 11.92
CA MET A 88 3.91 8.47 11.03
C MET A 88 4.64 7.29 11.64
N GLY A 89 4.81 7.27 12.96
CA GLY A 89 5.41 6.15 13.69
C GLY A 89 4.53 4.91 13.63
N LYS A 90 3.23 5.09 13.87
CA LYS A 90 2.25 4.01 13.74
C LYS A 90 2.16 3.52 12.28
N MET A 91 2.12 4.44 11.31
CA MET A 91 2.11 4.08 9.88
C MET A 91 3.34 3.24 9.53
N TRP A 92 4.52 3.67 9.95
CA TRP A 92 5.75 2.90 9.76
C TRP A 92 5.62 1.49 10.34
N TYR A 93 5.20 1.38 11.60
CA TYR A 93 5.07 0.11 12.29
C TYR A 93 4.10 -0.85 11.57
N GLU A 94 2.89 -0.39 11.28
CA GLU A 94 1.84 -1.23 10.67
C GLU A 94 2.19 -1.71 9.26
N LEU A 95 2.88 -0.87 8.48
CA LEU A 95 3.25 -1.22 7.11
C LEU A 95 4.54 -2.02 7.01
N SER A 96 5.50 -1.86 7.94
CA SER A 96 6.80 -2.52 7.87
C SER A 96 6.91 -3.80 8.70
N THR A 97 6.06 -3.97 9.71
CA THR A 97 6.13 -5.13 10.59
C THR A 97 5.83 -6.42 9.83
N SER A 98 6.74 -7.37 9.91
CA SER A 98 6.60 -8.70 9.34
C SER A 98 6.89 -9.75 10.42
N ARG A 99 6.38 -10.96 10.22
CA ARG A 99 6.74 -12.11 11.05
C ARG A 99 7.88 -12.87 10.39
N PRO A 100 8.85 -13.35 11.16
CA PRO A 100 9.89 -14.21 10.62
C PRO A 100 9.28 -15.42 9.89
N SER A 101 9.81 -15.74 8.71
CA SER A 101 9.41 -16.87 7.88
C SER A 101 7.97 -16.83 7.35
N GLU A 102 7.31 -15.69 7.38
CA GLU A 102 6.00 -15.49 6.73
C GLU A 102 6.12 -14.48 5.59
N ALA A 103 6.10 -14.97 4.35
CA ALA A 103 5.97 -14.12 3.17
C ALA A 103 4.57 -13.50 3.15
N ARG A 104 4.50 -12.18 3.00
CA ARG A 104 3.26 -11.43 3.13
C ARG A 104 2.85 -10.75 1.85
N ILE A 105 1.54 -10.60 1.67
CA ILE A 105 0.94 -9.79 0.62
C ILE A 105 0.40 -8.52 1.27
N SER A 106 0.96 -7.37 0.89
CA SER A 106 0.45 -6.06 1.30
C SER A 106 -0.72 -5.63 0.44
N TYR A 107 -1.65 -4.86 1.00
CA TYR A 107 -2.76 -4.28 0.24
C TYR A 107 -3.44 -3.16 1.02
N VAL A 108 -4.14 -2.31 0.28
CA VAL A 108 -4.90 -1.18 0.84
C VAL A 108 -6.35 -1.56 1.08
N GLU A 109 -6.94 -2.25 0.12
CA GLU A 109 -8.31 -2.79 0.22
C GLU A 109 -8.42 -4.13 -0.49
N SER A 110 -9.38 -4.92 -0.08
CA SER A 110 -9.78 -6.19 -0.69
C SER A 110 -11.30 -6.22 -0.88
N HIS A 111 -11.85 -7.42 -1.11
CA HIS A 111 -13.30 -7.62 -1.14
C HIS A 111 -13.97 -7.18 0.18
N ASP A 112 -13.31 -7.33 1.33
CA ASP A 112 -13.88 -6.99 2.64
C ASP A 112 -14.22 -5.50 2.77
N GLN A 113 -13.32 -4.62 2.31
CA GLN A 113 -13.54 -3.17 2.35
C GLN A 113 -14.47 -2.70 1.22
N ALA A 114 -14.48 -3.39 0.08
CA ALA A 114 -15.27 -2.99 -1.09
C ALA A 114 -16.70 -3.54 -1.11
N LEU A 115 -17.08 -4.44 -0.19
CA LEU A 115 -18.43 -4.99 -0.10
C LEU A 115 -19.44 -3.97 0.43
N VAL A 116 -20.71 -4.20 0.15
CA VAL A 116 -21.83 -3.43 0.69
C VAL A 116 -21.78 -3.39 2.22
N GLY A 117 -21.95 -2.19 2.78
CA GLY A 117 -21.84 -1.95 4.23
C GLY A 117 -20.47 -1.39 4.66
N SER A 118 -19.47 -1.41 3.79
CA SER A 118 -18.19 -0.72 3.96
C SER A 118 -17.98 0.33 2.86
N LYS A 119 -16.81 0.95 2.80
CA LYS A 119 -16.47 1.99 1.84
C LYS A 119 -15.09 1.72 1.24
N THR A 120 -14.98 1.83 -0.09
CA THR A 120 -13.67 1.80 -0.78
C THR A 120 -12.76 2.90 -0.29
N THR A 121 -11.46 2.75 -0.46
CA THR A 121 -10.46 3.75 -0.06
C THR A 121 -10.76 5.11 -0.67
N ILE A 122 -11.07 5.16 -1.95
CA ILE A 122 -11.38 6.43 -2.62
C ILE A 122 -12.68 7.06 -2.11
N PHE A 123 -13.69 6.24 -1.76
CA PHE A 123 -14.92 6.74 -1.20
C PHE A 123 -14.71 7.32 0.21
N ARG A 124 -13.86 6.72 1.03
CA ARG A 124 -13.47 7.28 2.34
C ARG A 124 -12.75 8.63 2.21
N LEU A 125 -12.00 8.82 1.13
CA LEU A 125 -11.24 10.05 0.87
C LEU A 125 -12.11 11.17 0.29
N ALA A 126 -13.03 10.86 -0.64
CA ALA A 126 -13.74 11.81 -1.48
C ALA A 126 -15.23 11.94 -1.17
N ASP A 127 -15.82 10.92 -0.52
CA ASP A 127 -17.26 10.81 -0.26
C ASP A 127 -18.10 11.10 -1.54
N SER A 128 -19.23 11.72 -1.40
CA SER A 128 -20.16 12.02 -2.51
C SER A 128 -19.59 12.92 -3.60
N SER A 129 -18.52 13.70 -3.31
CA SER A 129 -17.86 14.54 -4.32
C SER A 129 -17.38 13.76 -5.54
N MET A 130 -17.06 12.46 -5.39
CA MET A 130 -16.62 11.62 -6.50
C MET A 130 -17.69 11.37 -7.57
N TYR A 131 -18.97 11.63 -7.28
CA TYR A 131 -20.05 11.49 -8.26
C TYR A 131 -20.22 12.73 -9.14
N TRP A 132 -19.66 13.87 -8.72
CA TRP A 132 -19.93 15.15 -9.36
C TRP A 132 -18.68 15.89 -9.85
N ASP A 133 -17.54 15.67 -9.21
CA ASP A 133 -16.35 16.51 -9.37
C ASP A 133 -15.15 15.74 -9.96
N MET A 134 -15.40 14.61 -10.61
CA MET A 134 -14.32 13.77 -11.20
C MET A 134 -13.95 14.16 -12.62
N GLU A 135 -14.54 15.19 -13.21
CA GLU A 135 -14.05 15.75 -14.47
C GLU A 135 -12.69 16.43 -14.27
N LYS A 136 -11.74 16.23 -15.21
CA LYS A 136 -10.40 16.81 -15.12
C LYS A 136 -10.37 18.32 -15.09
N THR A 137 -11.39 18.97 -15.66
CA THR A 137 -11.57 20.44 -15.68
C THR A 137 -12.18 21.01 -14.40
N THR A 138 -12.73 20.17 -13.54
CA THR A 138 -13.33 20.58 -12.27
C THR A 138 -12.29 20.64 -11.17
N HIS A 139 -12.20 21.78 -10.47
CA HIS A 139 -11.36 21.95 -9.30
C HIS A 139 -12.19 21.80 -8.03
N ASN A 140 -11.89 20.78 -7.24
CA ASN A 140 -12.50 20.53 -5.94
C ASN A 140 -11.42 20.06 -4.97
N ILE A 141 -11.21 20.78 -3.89
CA ILE A 141 -10.15 20.49 -2.90
C ILE A 141 -10.29 19.10 -2.25
N ILE A 142 -11.50 18.59 -2.11
CA ILE A 142 -11.76 17.26 -1.57
C ILE A 142 -11.25 16.20 -2.55
N ILE A 143 -11.58 16.35 -3.84
CA ILE A 143 -11.14 15.45 -4.89
C ILE A 143 -9.62 15.54 -5.10
N ASP A 144 -9.06 16.74 -5.14
CA ASP A 144 -7.61 16.94 -5.32
C ASP A 144 -6.82 16.28 -4.17
N ARG A 145 -7.33 16.45 -2.92
CA ARG A 145 -6.81 15.72 -1.75
C ARG A 145 -6.95 14.20 -1.92
N ALA A 146 -8.12 13.73 -2.33
CA ALA A 146 -8.40 12.31 -2.48
C ALA A 146 -7.48 11.64 -3.52
N ILE A 147 -7.29 12.27 -4.68
CA ILE A 147 -6.39 11.80 -5.74
C ILE A 147 -4.94 11.74 -5.24
N ALA A 148 -4.46 12.79 -4.56
CA ALA A 148 -3.11 12.82 -4.03
C ALA A 148 -2.87 11.70 -3.00
N LEU A 149 -3.74 11.58 -1.99
CA LEU A 149 -3.62 10.59 -0.94
C LEU A 149 -3.83 9.16 -1.43
N HIS A 150 -4.76 8.90 -2.34
CA HIS A 150 -4.97 7.58 -2.92
C HIS A 150 -3.70 7.03 -3.60
N LYS A 151 -2.99 7.89 -4.35
CA LYS A 151 -1.70 7.54 -4.95
C LYS A 151 -0.64 7.24 -3.89
N MET A 152 -0.51 8.09 -2.89
CA MET A 152 0.49 7.96 -1.83
C MET A 152 0.25 6.72 -0.95
N ILE A 153 -0.99 6.48 -0.53
CA ILE A 153 -1.39 5.32 0.28
C ILE A 153 -1.01 4.02 -0.42
N ARG A 154 -1.35 3.90 -1.68
CA ARG A 154 -1.04 2.69 -2.45
C ARG A 154 0.45 2.52 -2.65
N TRP A 155 1.17 3.61 -2.95
CA TRP A 155 2.60 3.54 -3.18
C TRP A 155 3.40 3.18 -1.92
N ILE A 156 3.10 3.79 -0.77
CA ILE A 156 3.78 3.42 0.46
C ILE A 156 3.47 1.96 0.83
N THR A 157 2.23 1.51 0.64
CA THR A 157 1.84 0.13 0.97
C THR A 157 2.59 -0.92 0.14
N ILE A 158 2.73 -0.73 -1.18
CA ILE A 158 3.46 -1.67 -2.04
C ILE A 158 4.98 -1.60 -1.84
N SER A 159 5.52 -0.44 -1.49
CA SER A 159 6.98 -0.22 -1.42
C SER A 159 7.60 -0.50 -0.05
N MET A 160 6.80 -0.87 0.97
CA MET A 160 7.28 -1.14 2.34
C MET A 160 7.75 -2.59 2.57
N GLY A 161 8.29 -3.24 1.53
CA GLY A 161 9.07 -4.47 1.66
C GLY A 161 8.26 -5.77 1.77
N ALA A 162 6.95 -5.76 1.50
CA ALA A 162 6.21 -7.00 1.38
C ALA A 162 6.64 -7.80 0.13
N GLU A 163 6.51 -9.12 0.19
CA GLU A 163 6.93 -10.02 -0.88
C GLU A 163 6.00 -9.96 -2.09
N SER A 164 4.75 -9.49 -1.87
CA SER A 164 3.77 -9.31 -2.95
C SER A 164 2.78 -8.21 -2.61
N TYR A 165 1.95 -7.85 -3.58
CA TYR A 165 0.92 -6.82 -3.46
C TYR A 165 -0.39 -7.29 -4.10
N LEU A 166 -1.50 -7.17 -3.35
CA LEU A 166 -2.84 -7.39 -3.85
C LEU A 166 -3.42 -6.06 -4.34
N ASN A 167 -3.76 -6.01 -5.61
CA ASN A 167 -4.48 -4.90 -6.21
C ASN A 167 -5.93 -5.35 -6.46
N PHE A 168 -6.83 -5.00 -5.53
CA PHE A 168 -8.22 -5.39 -5.67
C PHE A 168 -8.89 -4.64 -6.83
N MET A 169 -9.65 -5.37 -7.65
CA MET A 169 -10.28 -4.83 -8.86
C MET A 169 -11.07 -3.54 -8.59
N GLY A 170 -10.72 -2.48 -9.28
CA GLY A 170 -11.30 -1.14 -9.13
C GLY A 170 -10.47 -0.20 -8.24
N ASN A 171 -9.66 -0.72 -7.30
CA ASN A 171 -8.79 0.12 -6.49
C ASN A 171 -7.71 0.81 -7.34
N GLU A 172 -7.24 0.19 -8.42
CA GLU A 172 -6.24 0.73 -9.34
C GLU A 172 -6.64 2.08 -9.96
N PHE A 173 -7.93 2.29 -10.19
CA PHE A 173 -8.43 3.56 -10.73
C PHE A 173 -9.37 4.32 -9.78
N GLY A 174 -9.54 3.83 -8.54
CA GLY A 174 -10.40 4.47 -7.55
C GLY A 174 -11.88 4.35 -7.90
N HIS A 175 -12.36 3.13 -8.22
CA HIS A 175 -13.77 2.89 -8.50
C HIS A 175 -14.66 3.37 -7.35
N PRO A 176 -15.70 4.19 -7.61
CA PRO A 176 -16.43 4.88 -6.55
C PRO A 176 -17.39 3.98 -5.78
N GLU A 177 -17.86 2.91 -6.37
CA GLU A 177 -18.96 2.11 -5.82
C GLU A 177 -18.47 0.85 -5.14
N TRP A 178 -19.20 0.43 -4.09
CA TRP A 178 -19.04 -0.87 -3.45
C TRP A 178 -19.47 -2.02 -4.38
N ILE A 179 -19.18 -3.26 -3.97
CA ILE A 179 -19.73 -4.47 -4.59
C ILE A 179 -20.90 -4.94 -3.76
N ASP A 180 -22.04 -5.16 -4.40
CA ASP A 180 -23.22 -5.84 -3.83
C ASP A 180 -23.59 -7.00 -4.74
N PHE A 181 -23.34 -8.22 -4.27
CA PHE A 181 -23.66 -9.44 -5.02
C PHE A 181 -25.16 -9.65 -5.10
N PRO A 182 -25.65 -10.33 -6.19
CA PRO A 182 -27.06 -10.68 -6.31
C PRO A 182 -27.57 -11.46 -5.09
N ARG A 183 -28.59 -10.93 -4.43
CA ARG A 183 -29.22 -11.49 -3.23
C ARG A 183 -30.68 -11.05 -3.14
N GLU A 184 -31.46 -11.68 -2.29
CA GLU A 184 -32.89 -11.36 -2.12
C GLU A 184 -33.12 -9.87 -1.83
N GLY A 185 -32.32 -9.28 -0.94
CA GLY A 185 -32.44 -7.88 -0.54
C GLY A 185 -32.17 -6.83 -1.63
N ASN A 186 -31.61 -7.22 -2.79
CA ASN A 186 -31.43 -6.35 -3.96
C ASN A 186 -32.11 -6.89 -5.23
N ASN A 187 -33.12 -7.77 -5.07
CA ASN A 187 -33.85 -8.44 -6.16
C ASN A 187 -32.93 -9.21 -7.13
N TYR A 188 -31.86 -9.81 -6.60
CA TYR A 188 -30.82 -10.52 -7.37
C TYR A 188 -30.19 -9.67 -8.47
N SER A 189 -30.05 -8.37 -8.24
CA SER A 189 -29.47 -7.41 -9.18
C SER A 189 -27.96 -7.59 -9.32
N PHE A 190 -27.48 -7.56 -10.57
CA PHE A 190 -26.03 -7.52 -10.91
C PHE A 190 -25.47 -6.09 -11.02
N HIS A 191 -26.28 -5.07 -10.77
CA HIS A 191 -25.89 -3.68 -11.02
C HIS A 191 -24.60 -3.29 -10.31
N TYR A 192 -24.46 -3.64 -9.02
CA TYR A 192 -23.27 -3.38 -8.21
C TYR A 192 -22.31 -4.59 -8.10
N ALA A 193 -22.57 -5.68 -8.81
CA ALA A 193 -21.67 -6.85 -8.84
C ALA A 193 -20.57 -6.74 -9.91
N ARG A 194 -20.31 -5.55 -10.41
CA ARG A 194 -19.37 -5.27 -11.49
C ARG A 194 -18.54 -4.01 -11.22
N ARG A 195 -17.44 -3.86 -11.96
CA ARG A 195 -16.68 -2.62 -12.04
C ARG A 195 -16.96 -1.89 -13.34
N LEU A 196 -17.08 -0.56 -13.27
CA LEU A 196 -17.33 0.29 -14.41
C LEU A 196 -15.99 0.75 -15.02
N TRP A 197 -15.35 -0.13 -15.78
CA TRP A 197 -14.07 0.15 -16.44
C TRP A 197 -14.13 1.36 -17.36
N SER A 198 -15.30 1.66 -17.92
CA SER A 198 -15.53 2.87 -18.72
C SER A 198 -15.23 4.18 -17.99
N LEU A 199 -15.19 4.19 -16.66
CA LEU A 199 -14.74 5.35 -15.90
C LEU A 199 -13.23 5.56 -16.05
N ALA A 200 -12.46 4.49 -16.03
CA ALA A 200 -11.02 4.52 -16.21
C ALA A 200 -10.61 4.79 -17.67
N ASP A 201 -11.41 4.27 -18.61
CA ASP A 201 -11.19 4.45 -20.07
C ASP A 201 -11.58 5.85 -20.57
N ASN A 202 -12.28 6.63 -19.76
CA ASN A 202 -12.69 7.99 -20.10
C ASN A 202 -11.59 8.99 -19.73
N ASP A 203 -10.89 9.49 -20.74
CA ASP A 203 -9.78 10.44 -20.62
C ASP A 203 -10.20 11.85 -20.14
N LEU A 204 -11.49 12.14 -20.06
CA LEU A 204 -12.02 13.37 -19.47
C LEU A 204 -12.15 13.30 -17.94
N LEU A 205 -12.08 12.08 -17.37
CA LEU A 205 -12.27 11.84 -15.95
C LEU A 205 -10.92 11.61 -15.22
N LYS A 206 -10.88 11.97 -13.94
CA LYS A 206 -9.71 11.83 -13.07
C LYS A 206 -9.38 10.36 -12.72
N TYR A 207 -10.30 9.42 -12.98
CA TYR A 207 -10.05 7.98 -12.85
C TYR A 207 -8.91 7.50 -13.76
N ASP A 208 -8.78 8.07 -14.96
CA ASP A 208 -7.67 7.84 -15.88
C ASP A 208 -6.31 8.22 -15.25
N TRP A 209 -6.24 9.30 -14.47
CA TRP A 209 -5.02 9.67 -13.75
C TRP A 209 -4.59 8.61 -12.74
N LEU A 210 -5.56 8.04 -12.01
CA LEU A 210 -5.28 7.00 -11.02
C LEU A 210 -4.85 5.69 -11.68
N LEU A 211 -5.48 5.28 -12.78
CA LEU A 211 -5.07 4.10 -13.55
C LEU A 211 -3.65 4.25 -14.09
N LYS A 212 -3.34 5.38 -14.74
CA LYS A 212 -2.00 5.68 -15.24
C LYS A 212 -0.95 5.70 -14.13
N TRP A 213 -1.33 6.19 -12.96
CA TRP A 213 -0.47 6.14 -11.78
C TRP A 213 -0.21 4.70 -11.35
N ASP A 214 -1.24 3.88 -11.27
CA ASP A 214 -1.12 2.47 -10.88
C ASP A 214 -0.16 1.71 -11.77
N GLU A 215 -0.34 1.82 -13.08
CA GLU A 215 0.54 1.21 -14.08
C GLU A 215 2.00 1.64 -13.87
N LYS A 216 2.23 2.93 -13.63
CA LYS A 216 3.58 3.46 -13.47
C LYS A 216 4.21 3.09 -12.14
N MET A 217 3.42 3.06 -11.08
CA MET A 217 3.82 2.60 -9.75
C MET A 217 4.29 1.14 -9.81
N ILE A 218 3.46 0.26 -10.38
CA ILE A 218 3.79 -1.17 -10.52
C ILE A 218 5.02 -1.38 -11.41
N ASP A 219 5.10 -0.67 -12.54
CA ASP A 219 6.25 -0.73 -13.45
C ASP A 219 7.56 -0.34 -12.72
N GLN A 220 7.53 0.73 -11.92
CA GLN A 220 8.67 1.17 -11.13
C GLN A 220 9.10 0.12 -10.10
N ILE A 221 8.16 -0.47 -9.35
CA ILE A 221 8.41 -1.55 -8.37
C ILE A 221 9.04 -2.76 -9.06
N LYS A 222 8.47 -3.22 -10.17
CA LYS A 222 8.97 -4.38 -10.95
C LYS A 222 10.37 -4.13 -11.51
N LYS A 223 10.59 -2.99 -12.18
CA LYS A 223 11.89 -2.65 -12.79
C LYS A 223 13.02 -2.57 -11.78
N ASN A 224 12.73 -2.16 -10.56
CA ASN A 224 13.73 -2.03 -9.51
C ASN A 224 13.73 -3.21 -8.53
N LYS A 225 12.95 -4.28 -8.78
CA LYS A 225 12.90 -5.51 -7.98
C LYS A 225 12.70 -5.26 -6.49
N GLN A 226 11.65 -4.51 -6.15
CA GLN A 226 11.49 -3.96 -4.81
C GLN A 226 10.60 -4.79 -3.87
N LEU A 227 9.97 -5.85 -4.37
CA LEU A 227 9.19 -6.77 -3.53
C LEU A 227 10.13 -7.71 -2.77
N GLY A 228 9.83 -7.95 -1.49
CA GLY A 228 10.58 -8.85 -0.62
C GLY A 228 11.95 -8.33 -0.17
N ASN A 229 12.26 -7.07 -0.39
CA ASN A 229 13.49 -6.48 0.12
C ASN A 229 13.34 -6.00 1.56
N ASP A 230 14.43 -6.07 2.31
CA ASP A 230 14.54 -5.34 3.56
C ASP A 230 14.45 -3.85 3.30
N ILE A 231 13.69 -3.17 4.14
CA ILE A 231 13.57 -1.71 4.10
C ILE A 231 14.38 -1.07 5.22
N PHE A 232 15.02 0.04 4.90
CA PHE A 232 15.82 0.78 5.86
C PHE A 232 15.23 2.18 6.08
N ARG A 233 14.78 2.46 7.32
CA ARG A 233 14.25 3.77 7.68
C ARG A 233 15.37 4.81 7.70
N LEU A 234 15.24 5.84 6.89
CA LEU A 234 16.16 6.97 6.82
C LEU A 234 15.72 8.11 7.74
N TRP A 235 14.41 8.44 7.69
CA TRP A 235 13.84 9.53 8.48
C TRP A 235 12.37 9.27 8.80
N LEU A 236 11.97 9.74 9.97
CA LEU A 236 10.57 9.74 10.38
C LEU A 236 10.32 10.98 11.24
N ASP A 237 9.38 11.82 10.80
CA ASP A 237 9.04 13.07 11.45
C ASP A 237 7.52 13.16 11.58
N ASN A 238 7.05 13.03 12.81
CA ASN A 238 5.61 13.03 13.07
C ASN A 238 5.00 14.43 13.01
N ASP A 239 5.77 15.47 13.33
CA ASP A 239 5.28 16.86 13.31
C ASP A 239 5.20 17.38 11.86
N ARG A 240 6.22 17.09 11.06
CA ARG A 240 6.28 17.45 9.64
C ARG A 240 5.52 16.48 8.74
N LYS A 241 5.04 15.35 9.27
CA LYS A 241 4.34 14.28 8.52
C LYS A 241 5.18 13.68 7.39
N VAL A 242 6.47 13.51 7.63
CA VAL A 242 7.42 13.00 6.64
C VAL A 242 7.94 11.63 7.05
N ILE A 243 7.93 10.71 6.07
CA ILE A 243 8.60 9.41 6.16
C ILE A 243 9.57 9.29 4.99
N ALA A 244 10.82 8.93 5.27
CA ALA A 244 11.80 8.58 4.25
C ALA A 244 12.44 7.23 4.58
N TYR A 245 12.59 6.40 3.57
CA TYR A 245 13.19 5.07 3.69
C TYR A 245 13.84 4.62 2.39
N ARG A 246 14.67 3.58 2.50
CA ARG A 246 15.29 2.92 1.37
C ARG A 246 14.67 1.54 1.18
N ASN A 247 14.37 1.20 -0.07
CA ASN A 247 14.04 -0.14 -0.51
C ASN A 247 14.97 -0.50 -1.69
N GLY A 248 15.93 -1.39 -1.46
CA GLY A 248 17.01 -1.65 -2.41
C GLY A 248 17.79 -0.36 -2.75
N ASP A 249 17.90 -0.05 -4.04
CA ASP A 249 18.59 1.13 -4.55
C ASP A 249 17.71 2.40 -4.60
N ILE A 250 16.47 2.32 -4.18
CA ILE A 250 15.52 3.42 -4.27
C ILE A 250 15.32 4.07 -2.90
N VAL A 251 15.41 5.39 -2.89
CA VAL A 251 15.06 6.22 -1.74
C VAL A 251 13.66 6.78 -1.94
N TYR A 252 12.78 6.48 -1.02
CA TYR A 252 11.42 6.99 -0.97
C TYR A 252 11.30 8.12 0.04
N ILE A 253 10.56 9.17 -0.31
CA ILE A 253 10.24 10.28 0.58
C ILE A 253 8.75 10.58 0.42
N PHE A 254 8.00 10.51 1.52
CA PHE A 254 6.58 10.81 1.58
C PHE A 254 6.37 12.01 2.50
N ASN A 255 5.76 13.06 1.98
CA ASN A 255 5.27 14.19 2.76
C ASN A 255 3.74 14.14 2.81
N PHE A 256 3.19 13.63 3.89
CA PHE A 256 1.75 13.55 4.14
C PHE A 256 1.16 14.85 4.70
N HIS A 257 1.99 15.87 4.96
CA HIS A 257 1.48 17.12 5.51
C HIS A 257 0.48 17.78 4.56
N PRO A 258 -0.72 18.19 5.06
CA PRO A 258 -1.79 18.69 4.20
C PRO A 258 -1.48 20.01 3.50
N GLN A 259 -0.62 20.85 4.08
CA GLN A 259 -0.36 22.21 3.62
C GLN A 259 1.12 22.55 3.45
N ASN A 260 2.00 22.00 4.32
CA ASN A 260 3.38 22.41 4.35
C ASN A 260 4.23 21.68 3.30
N SER A 261 4.84 22.46 2.42
CA SER A 261 5.96 22.06 1.59
C SER A 261 7.27 22.45 2.29
N TYR A 262 8.35 21.72 2.06
CA TYR A 262 9.65 21.97 2.69
C TYR A 262 10.69 22.18 1.60
N ASP A 263 11.25 23.39 1.50
CA ASP A 263 12.14 23.79 0.40
C ASP A 263 13.50 23.10 0.45
N SER A 264 14.02 22.88 1.64
CA SER A 264 15.36 22.32 1.89
C SER A 264 15.30 21.23 2.96
N PHE A 265 14.48 20.18 2.69
CA PHE A 265 14.37 19.08 3.63
C PHE A 265 15.60 18.18 3.57
N GLN A 266 16.26 17.99 4.71
CA GLN A 266 17.46 17.15 4.82
C GLN A 266 17.07 15.68 5.02
N VAL A 267 17.46 14.82 4.09
CA VAL A 267 17.24 13.38 4.17
C VAL A 267 18.59 12.68 4.28
N PRO A 268 18.90 12.02 5.41
CA PRO A 268 20.12 11.22 5.53
C PRO A 268 20.04 10.00 4.62
N ILE A 269 20.98 9.85 3.70
CA ILE A 269 20.97 8.73 2.74
C ILE A 269 22.08 7.72 3.06
N HIS A 270 23.10 8.12 3.84
CA HIS A 270 24.26 7.31 4.20
C HIS A 270 25.13 6.85 3.01
N ASP A 271 24.91 7.41 1.83
CA ASP A 271 25.65 7.13 0.60
C ASP A 271 26.11 8.41 -0.08
N LYS A 272 27.36 8.45 -0.51
CA LYS A 272 27.86 9.52 -1.37
C LYS A 272 27.43 9.29 -2.83
N GLY A 273 26.97 10.34 -3.48
CA GLY A 273 26.65 10.28 -4.91
C GLY A 273 25.60 11.30 -5.34
N LYS A 274 25.18 11.14 -6.56
CA LYS A 274 24.17 11.98 -7.22
C LYS A 274 22.87 11.19 -7.33
N PHE A 275 21.75 11.82 -7.02
CA PHE A 275 20.42 11.19 -7.01
C PHE A 275 19.47 11.97 -7.91
N LYS A 276 18.59 11.27 -8.56
CA LYS A 276 17.58 11.85 -9.44
C LYS A 276 16.19 11.28 -9.10
N VAL A 277 15.15 12.12 -9.15
CA VAL A 277 13.76 11.67 -9.04
C VAL A 277 13.41 10.85 -10.26
N ILE A 278 12.99 9.61 -10.05
CA ILE A 278 12.58 8.68 -11.11
C ILE A 278 11.06 8.56 -11.23
N LEU A 279 10.35 8.87 -10.15
CA LEU A 279 8.89 8.89 -10.10
C LEU A 279 8.43 9.80 -8.96
N ASP A 280 7.35 10.52 -9.16
CA ASP A 280 6.68 11.33 -8.15
C ASP A 280 5.16 11.32 -8.35
N THR A 281 4.41 11.53 -7.27
CA THR A 281 2.95 11.59 -7.31
C THR A 281 2.41 12.93 -7.78
N ASP A 282 3.28 13.94 -7.92
CA ASP A 282 2.94 15.32 -8.26
C ASP A 282 3.05 15.62 -9.76
N ASP A 283 3.44 14.66 -10.58
CA ASP A 283 3.45 14.78 -12.04
C ASP A 283 2.03 15.04 -12.57
N GLU A 284 1.89 16.05 -13.43
CA GLU A 284 0.61 16.46 -14.04
C GLU A 284 -0.08 15.31 -14.78
N LYS A 285 0.67 14.33 -15.30
CA LYS A 285 0.12 13.13 -15.95
C LYS A 285 -0.76 12.30 -15.03
N PHE A 286 -0.57 12.44 -13.73
CA PHE A 286 -1.30 11.73 -12.68
C PHE A 286 -2.17 12.67 -11.86
N GLY A 287 -2.49 13.86 -12.41
CA GLY A 287 -3.30 14.87 -11.72
C GLY A 287 -2.57 15.58 -10.58
N GLY A 288 -1.24 15.65 -10.64
CA GLY A 288 -0.42 16.46 -9.76
C GLY A 288 -0.28 17.89 -10.24
N LEU A 289 0.48 18.70 -9.51
CA LEU A 289 0.69 20.11 -9.79
C LEU A 289 2.01 20.41 -10.52
N GLY A 290 2.83 19.38 -10.82
CA GLY A 290 4.08 19.52 -11.56
C GLY A 290 5.17 20.30 -10.81
N ARG A 291 5.17 20.28 -9.47
CA ARG A 291 6.12 21.07 -8.64
C ARG A 291 7.52 20.45 -8.56
N ILE A 292 7.71 19.22 -9.05
CA ILE A 292 8.97 18.48 -8.99
C ILE A 292 9.70 18.51 -10.33
N SER A 293 10.95 19.00 -10.32
CA SER A 293 11.82 18.93 -11.49
C SER A 293 12.51 17.56 -11.55
N LYS A 294 12.20 16.78 -12.59
CA LYS A 294 12.83 15.48 -12.84
C LYS A 294 14.25 15.58 -13.40
N ASP A 295 14.64 16.75 -13.87
CA ASP A 295 16.00 16.99 -14.42
C ASP A 295 16.99 17.44 -13.37
N PHE A 296 16.51 17.77 -12.18
CA PHE A 296 17.36 18.19 -11.10
C PHE A 296 18.14 16.99 -10.52
N ILE A 297 19.44 17.21 -10.27
CA ILE A 297 20.32 16.23 -9.66
C ILE A 297 20.65 16.68 -8.24
N TYR A 298 20.29 15.85 -7.28
CA TYR A 298 20.59 16.06 -5.87
C TYR A 298 21.94 15.41 -5.56
N GLU A 299 22.94 16.20 -5.20
CA GLU A 299 24.25 15.70 -4.78
C GLU A 299 24.27 15.52 -3.27
N SER A 300 24.69 14.35 -2.80
CA SER A 300 24.84 14.12 -1.37
C SER A 300 26.02 14.91 -0.81
N LYS A 301 25.77 15.52 0.33
CA LYS A 301 26.77 16.28 1.11
C LYS A 301 26.65 15.88 2.58
N ASN A 302 27.66 16.20 3.37
CA ASN A 302 27.52 16.09 4.82
C ASN A 302 26.40 17.02 5.30
N LEU A 303 25.42 16.47 6.00
CA LEU A 303 24.29 17.24 6.50
C LEU A 303 24.68 18.05 7.74
N GLU A 304 24.20 19.28 7.81
CA GLU A 304 24.49 20.18 8.93
C GLU A 304 24.09 19.57 10.27
N ASN A 305 24.98 19.69 11.26
CA ASN A 305 24.80 19.18 12.62
C ASN A 305 24.61 17.64 12.72
N THR A 306 25.09 16.89 11.73
CA THR A 306 25.09 15.42 11.74
C THR A 306 26.41 14.86 11.24
N ASP A 307 26.66 13.58 11.55
CA ASP A 307 27.81 12.83 11.00
C ASP A 307 27.39 12.05 9.72
N TYR A 308 26.23 12.36 9.12
CA TYR A 308 25.67 11.62 8.00
C TYR A 308 25.76 12.39 6.69
N ASP A 309 26.03 11.64 5.62
CA ASP A 309 25.82 12.14 4.27
C ASP A 309 24.34 12.01 3.86
N GLY A 310 23.82 13.03 3.23
CA GLY A 310 22.43 13.06 2.76
C GLY A 310 22.22 14.08 1.67
N ILE A 311 20.97 14.20 1.26
CA ILE A 311 20.54 15.18 0.27
C ILE A 311 19.66 16.23 0.92
N GLU A 312 19.69 17.40 0.33
CA GLU A 312 18.78 18.49 0.63
C GLU A 312 17.81 18.62 -0.55
N ILE A 313 16.50 18.47 -0.28
CA ILE A 313 15.49 18.31 -1.33
C ILE A 313 14.21 19.07 -1.02
N TYR A 314 13.60 19.65 -2.06
CA TYR A 314 12.25 20.18 -1.99
C TYR A 314 11.22 19.04 -1.97
N ILE A 315 10.36 19.03 -0.97
CA ILE A 315 9.29 18.05 -0.83
C ILE A 315 7.93 18.75 -0.68
N PRO A 316 7.12 18.82 -1.75
CA PRO A 316 5.80 19.47 -1.70
C PRO A 316 4.84 18.77 -0.73
N SER A 317 3.84 19.50 -0.25
CA SER A 317 2.75 18.94 0.54
C SER A 317 1.99 17.86 -0.23
N ARG A 318 1.53 16.82 0.47
CA ARG A 318 0.80 15.66 -0.11
C ARG A 318 1.47 15.09 -1.36
N THR A 319 2.77 14.86 -1.26
CA THR A 319 3.59 14.36 -2.39
C THR A 319 4.51 13.25 -1.92
N ALA A 320 4.73 12.29 -2.80
CA ALA A 320 5.71 11.24 -2.61
C ALA A 320 6.70 11.20 -3.80
N LEU A 321 7.96 10.94 -3.48
CA LEU A 321 9.08 10.90 -4.41
C LEU A 321 9.82 9.57 -4.30
N ALA A 322 10.26 9.03 -5.43
CA ALA A 322 11.26 7.98 -5.49
C ALA A 322 12.52 8.50 -6.20
N LEU A 323 13.65 8.38 -5.53
CA LEU A 323 14.95 8.77 -6.08
C LEU A 323 15.83 7.55 -6.29
N LYS A 324 16.64 7.62 -7.33
CA LYS A 324 17.68 6.62 -7.62
C LYS A 324 19.01 7.28 -7.81
N LYS A 325 20.07 6.61 -7.34
CA LYS A 325 21.45 7.04 -7.58
C LYS A 325 21.77 6.99 -9.07
N VAL A 326 22.28 8.09 -9.61
CA VAL A 326 22.76 8.15 -10.99
C VAL A 326 24.23 7.75 -11.05
N LYS A 327 24.60 7.09 -12.16
CA LYS A 327 25.98 6.65 -12.39
C LYS A 327 26.88 7.83 -12.76
#